data_25b424b37632e3a707c6e3d5e6c204de
#
_entry.id   25b424b37632e3a707c6e3d5e6c204de
#
_cell.length_a   1.000
_cell.length_b   1.000
_cell.length_c   1.000
_cell.angle_alpha   90.00
_cell.angle_beta   90.00
_cell.angle_gamma   90.00
#
_symmetry.space_group_name_H-M   'P 1'
#
loop_
_entity.id
_entity.type
_entity.pdbx_description
1 polymer ?
#
loop_
_entity_poly.entity_id
_entity_poly.type
_entity_poly.pdbx_seq_one_letter_code
_entity_poly.pdbx_strand_id
1 'polypeptide(L)'
;MVTLSGLPPGPRLPLPLQTLRYGLDPYGFFESAHRAFGDVFTARAMGETWVVLAHPDAVRELYTYAPDEADSGVANMALRPLLGTRNVLLLDGQEHLRRRKLVLPPFHGERMRAYEAVIREATRREIASWPIGVAVRTLPRMHAITLHVVLRAVFGLEEGPRLDRLGGLLRRLVSWTTDPRRGLIFAFLGPERLMTLRGFRRQLADVDRLIHDEIARRRGGRRPRSAHGHPLFAAASAGRGWRDPFGR
;
A
#
# COMPACT_ATOMS: atom_id res chain seq x y z
N MET A 1 27.19 7.95 -6.70
CA MET A 1 27.78 7.06 -5.66
C MET A 1 27.92 7.92 -4.42
N VAL A 2 26.96 7.82 -3.48
CA VAL A 2 27.03 8.57 -2.22
C VAL A 2 28.17 7.98 -1.40
N THR A 3 29.14 8.79 -1.05
CA THR A 3 30.25 8.42 -0.17
C THR A 3 29.70 8.05 1.20
N LEU A 4 29.96 6.82 1.64
CA LEU A 4 29.45 6.22 2.89
C LEU A 4 30.09 6.77 4.17
N SER A 5 30.88 7.85 4.09
CA SER A 5 31.46 8.53 5.26
C SER A 5 30.36 9.38 5.91
N GLY A 6 29.93 8.97 7.11
CA GLY A 6 28.93 9.68 7.90
C GLY A 6 27.65 8.89 8.18
N LEU A 7 27.48 7.70 7.60
CA LEU A 7 26.35 6.84 7.95
C LEU A 7 26.57 6.12 9.29
N PRO A 8 25.51 5.90 10.07
CA PRO A 8 25.54 5.07 11.27
C PRO A 8 26.13 3.67 11.01
N PRO A 9 26.67 3.00 12.05
CA PRO A 9 27.18 1.64 11.90
C PRO A 9 26.08 0.67 11.46
N GLY A 10 26.48 -0.43 10.81
CA GLY A 10 25.51 -1.44 10.37
C GLY A 10 26.19 -2.72 9.89
N PRO A 11 25.39 -3.75 9.51
CA PRO A 11 25.89 -5.03 9.04
C PRO A 11 26.87 -4.87 7.88
N ARG A 12 28.05 -5.49 7.98
CA ARG A 12 29.10 -5.46 6.95
C ARG A 12 28.97 -6.55 5.89
N LEU A 13 27.89 -7.33 5.93
CA LEU A 13 27.63 -8.36 4.94
C LEU A 13 27.48 -7.76 3.53
N PRO A 14 27.91 -8.46 2.48
CA PRO A 14 27.65 -8.08 1.09
C PRO A 14 26.15 -7.83 0.84
N LEU A 15 25.82 -6.87 -0.03
CA LEU A 15 24.44 -6.49 -0.33
C LEU A 15 23.52 -7.67 -0.69
N PRO A 16 23.92 -8.65 -1.52
CA PRO A 16 23.07 -9.79 -1.83
C PRO A 16 22.71 -10.63 -0.61
N LEU A 17 23.64 -10.79 0.34
CA LEU A 17 23.39 -11.55 1.57
C LEU A 17 22.46 -10.81 2.53
N GLN A 18 22.60 -9.48 2.64
CA GLN A 18 21.67 -8.66 3.41
C GLN A 18 20.28 -8.71 2.79
N THR A 19 20.17 -8.61 1.46
CA THR A 19 18.89 -8.71 0.72
C THR A 19 18.23 -10.07 0.92
N LEU A 20 18.99 -11.15 0.86
CA LEU A 20 18.49 -12.50 1.10
C LEU A 20 17.96 -12.66 2.54
N ARG A 21 18.76 -12.24 3.52
CA ARG A 21 18.37 -12.30 4.94
C ARG A 21 17.11 -11.48 5.22
N TYR A 22 17.04 -10.26 4.69
CA TYR A 22 15.86 -9.41 4.76
C TYR A 22 14.64 -10.07 4.11
N GLY A 23 14.80 -10.65 2.92
CA GLY A 23 13.70 -11.30 2.19
C GLY A 23 13.19 -12.59 2.86
N LEU A 24 14.04 -13.31 3.59
CA LEU A 24 13.65 -14.53 4.31
C LEU A 24 13.04 -14.24 5.68
N ASP A 25 13.61 -13.30 6.42
CA ASP A 25 13.17 -12.92 7.76
C ASP A 25 13.45 -11.43 8.01
N PRO A 26 12.54 -10.54 7.57
CA PRO A 26 12.72 -9.09 7.74
C PRO A 26 12.76 -8.67 9.22
N TYR A 27 11.97 -9.30 10.06
CA TYR A 27 11.95 -8.96 11.49
C TYR A 27 13.26 -9.34 12.18
N GLY A 28 13.71 -10.58 12.01
CA GLY A 28 14.98 -11.03 12.57
C GLY A 28 16.19 -10.30 11.99
N PHE A 29 16.12 -9.83 10.74
CA PHE A 29 17.14 -8.98 10.14
C PHE A 29 17.27 -7.65 10.90
N PHE A 30 16.18 -6.92 11.09
CA PHE A 30 16.21 -5.64 11.83
C PHE A 30 16.49 -5.82 13.31
N GLU A 31 15.88 -6.82 13.96
CA GLU A 31 16.09 -7.09 15.39
C GLU A 31 17.54 -7.42 15.70
N SER A 32 18.18 -8.26 14.88
CA SER A 32 19.59 -8.60 15.05
C SER A 32 20.52 -7.41 14.81
N ALA A 33 20.19 -6.54 13.86
CA ALA A 33 20.94 -5.31 13.62
C ALA A 33 20.76 -4.31 14.76
N HIS A 34 19.53 -4.13 15.27
CA HIS A 34 19.26 -3.29 16.44
C HIS A 34 20.04 -3.75 17.68
N ARG A 35 20.04 -5.05 17.98
CA ARG A 35 20.82 -5.58 19.11
C ARG A 35 22.31 -5.36 18.97
N ALA A 36 22.83 -5.42 17.73
CA ALA A 36 24.29 -5.30 17.49
C ALA A 36 24.77 -3.86 17.37
N PHE A 37 23.96 -2.93 16.89
CA PHE A 37 24.37 -1.57 16.55
C PHE A 37 23.62 -0.48 17.30
N GLY A 38 22.58 -0.83 18.10
CA GLY A 38 21.78 0.12 18.87
C GLY A 38 20.63 0.73 18.06
N ASP A 39 20.09 1.83 18.56
CA ASP A 39 18.83 2.43 18.09
C ASP A 39 18.92 3.15 16.76
N VAL A 40 20.14 3.43 16.27
CA VAL A 40 20.37 4.08 14.97
C VAL A 40 21.42 3.27 14.22
N PHE A 41 21.02 2.66 13.12
CA PHE A 41 21.92 1.83 12.32
C PHE A 41 21.63 1.91 10.82
N THR A 42 22.62 1.54 10.01
CA THR A 42 22.48 1.44 8.56
C THR A 42 22.17 0.00 8.16
N ALA A 43 21.12 -0.20 7.36
CA ALA A 43 20.79 -1.47 6.73
C ALA A 43 20.82 -1.32 5.20
N ARG A 44 21.20 -2.39 4.49
CA ARG A 44 21.23 -2.41 3.03
C ARG A 44 20.46 -3.61 2.51
N ALA A 45 19.43 -3.36 1.73
CA ALA A 45 18.69 -4.43 1.06
C ALA A 45 18.02 -3.90 -0.21
N MET A 46 17.73 -4.77 -1.16
CA MET A 46 16.98 -4.45 -2.38
C MET A 46 17.62 -3.33 -3.24
N GLY A 47 18.93 -3.17 -3.16
CA GLY A 47 19.64 -2.09 -3.85
C GLY A 47 19.64 -0.74 -3.13
N GLU A 48 18.92 -0.63 -2.02
CA GLU A 48 18.76 0.59 -1.23
C GLU A 48 19.66 0.59 0.02
N THR A 49 19.92 1.77 0.54
CA THR A 49 20.59 1.99 1.84
C THR A 49 19.59 2.71 2.75
N TRP A 50 19.30 2.13 3.90
CA TRP A 50 18.38 2.68 4.89
C TRP A 50 19.13 3.06 6.15
N VAL A 51 18.82 4.22 6.71
CA VAL A 51 19.12 4.54 8.11
C VAL A 51 17.89 4.20 8.92
N VAL A 52 18.03 3.26 9.83
CA VAL A 52 16.92 2.76 10.66
C VAL A 52 16.98 3.46 12.01
N LEU A 53 15.85 4.00 12.44
CA LEU A 53 15.66 4.65 13.73
C LEU A 53 14.71 3.78 14.56
N ALA A 54 15.18 3.27 15.69
CA ALA A 54 14.39 2.43 16.60
C ALA A 54 13.98 3.16 17.89
N HIS A 55 14.66 4.25 18.26
CA HIS A 55 14.32 5.03 19.45
C HIS A 55 13.05 5.85 19.23
N PRO A 56 12.07 5.81 20.19
CA PRO A 56 10.79 6.53 20.03
C PRO A 56 10.94 8.04 19.80
N ASP A 57 11.92 8.68 20.44
CA ASP A 57 12.14 10.13 20.30
C ASP A 57 12.69 10.47 18.92
N ALA A 58 13.63 9.67 18.39
CA ALA A 58 14.15 9.86 17.02
C ALA A 58 13.04 9.66 15.98
N VAL A 59 12.16 8.68 16.20
CA VAL A 59 10.97 8.48 15.35
C VAL A 59 10.02 9.67 15.44
N ARG A 60 9.78 10.19 16.66
CA ARG A 60 8.93 11.38 16.84
C ARG A 60 9.52 12.59 16.13
N GLU A 61 10.82 12.83 16.27
CA GLU A 61 11.52 13.92 15.59
C GLU A 61 11.35 13.81 14.07
N LEU A 62 11.62 12.63 13.48
CA LEU A 62 11.43 12.39 12.04
C LEU A 62 10.02 12.74 11.56
N TYR A 63 8.98 12.38 12.33
CA TYR A 63 7.59 12.66 11.96
C TYR A 63 7.12 14.09 12.24
N THR A 64 7.94 14.91 12.90
CA THR A 64 7.67 16.33 13.15
C THR A 64 8.36 17.26 12.16
N TYR A 65 9.20 16.74 11.26
CA TYR A 65 9.80 17.53 10.18
C TYR A 65 8.73 18.18 9.31
N ALA A 66 9.03 19.35 8.80
CA ALA A 66 8.17 20.04 7.85
C ALA A 66 8.04 19.21 6.55
N PRO A 67 6.88 19.28 5.86
CA PRO A 67 6.62 18.49 4.65
C PRO A 67 7.59 18.73 3.49
N ASP A 68 8.36 19.80 3.52
CA ASP A 68 9.39 20.19 2.57
C ASP A 68 10.81 19.77 2.99
N GLU A 69 10.96 19.22 4.20
CA GLU A 69 12.24 18.72 4.72
C GLU A 69 12.42 17.20 4.54
N ALA A 70 11.32 16.48 4.25
CA ALA A 70 11.37 15.02 4.12
C ALA A 70 10.54 14.54 2.90
N ASP A 71 11.24 14.03 1.89
CA ASP A 71 10.66 13.46 0.67
C ASP A 71 10.22 12.00 0.90
N SER A 72 9.02 11.82 1.46
CA SER A 72 8.47 10.48 1.71
C SER A 72 8.11 9.72 0.42
N GLY A 73 7.82 10.42 -0.67
CA GLY A 73 7.52 9.83 -1.97
C GLY A 73 8.72 9.10 -2.56
N VAL A 74 9.92 9.65 -2.40
CA VAL A 74 11.18 9.00 -2.80
C VAL A 74 11.36 7.67 -2.07
N ALA A 75 11.12 7.63 -0.75
CA ALA A 75 11.20 6.40 0.04
C ALA A 75 10.20 5.31 -0.40
N ASN A 76 9.07 5.72 -0.98
CA ASN A 76 8.02 4.82 -1.44
C ASN A 76 8.15 4.40 -2.91
N MET A 77 9.21 4.77 -3.61
CA MET A 77 9.39 4.48 -5.05
C MET A 77 9.33 2.98 -5.38
N ALA A 78 9.67 2.11 -4.44
CA ALA A 78 9.48 0.67 -4.58
C ALA A 78 8.02 0.26 -4.87
N LEU A 79 7.04 1.09 -4.48
CA LEU A 79 5.61 0.86 -4.74
C LEU A 79 5.14 1.35 -6.12
N ARG A 80 5.99 2.07 -6.85
CA ARG A 80 5.67 2.65 -8.15
C ARG A 80 5.08 1.66 -9.17
N PRO A 81 5.60 0.43 -9.32
CA PRO A 81 5.03 -0.54 -10.25
C PRO A 81 3.59 -0.95 -9.90
N LEU A 82 3.24 -0.89 -8.63
CA LEU A 82 1.92 -1.27 -8.12
C LEU A 82 0.92 -0.10 -8.16
N LEU A 83 1.37 1.10 -7.80
CA LEU A 83 0.51 2.26 -7.55
C LEU A 83 0.51 3.29 -8.69
N GLY A 84 1.41 3.13 -9.68
CA GLY A 84 1.62 4.15 -10.72
C GLY A 84 2.36 5.38 -10.18
N THR A 85 2.70 6.31 -11.09
CA THR A 85 3.56 7.47 -10.77
C THR A 85 2.85 8.63 -10.09
N ARG A 86 1.52 8.65 -10.09
CA ARG A 86 0.70 9.76 -9.59
C ARG A 86 -0.06 9.45 -8.29
N ASN A 87 0.35 8.39 -7.59
CA ASN A 87 -0.25 8.04 -6.32
C ASN A 87 0.23 8.99 -5.22
N VAL A 88 -0.66 9.32 -4.27
CA VAL A 88 -0.36 10.22 -3.16
C VAL A 88 0.84 9.77 -2.32
N LEU A 89 1.11 8.46 -2.23
CA LEU A 89 2.25 7.90 -1.50
C LEU A 89 3.59 8.11 -2.21
N LEU A 90 3.58 8.48 -3.50
CA LEU A 90 4.77 8.66 -4.34
C LEU A 90 5.02 10.12 -4.68
N LEU A 91 4.20 11.01 -4.16
CA LEU A 91 4.30 12.45 -4.39
C LEU A 91 4.88 13.12 -3.16
N ASP A 92 5.64 14.19 -3.39
CA ASP A 92 6.22 15.03 -2.37
C ASP A 92 5.73 16.48 -2.48
N GLY A 93 6.05 17.30 -1.48
CA GLY A 93 5.81 18.72 -1.45
C GLY A 93 4.35 19.12 -1.71
N GLN A 94 4.15 20.19 -2.48
CA GLN A 94 2.84 20.80 -2.73
C GLN A 94 1.87 19.89 -3.51
N GLU A 95 2.38 19.04 -4.41
CA GLU A 95 1.52 18.11 -5.15
C GLU A 95 0.97 17.02 -4.22
N HIS A 96 1.79 16.50 -3.30
CA HIS A 96 1.35 15.59 -2.24
C HIS A 96 0.24 16.24 -1.40
N LEU A 97 0.47 17.46 -0.88
CA LEU A 97 -0.51 18.18 -0.06
C LEU A 97 -1.83 18.40 -0.79
N ARG A 98 -1.76 18.79 -2.06
CA ARG A 98 -2.93 19.01 -2.93
C ARG A 98 -3.73 17.71 -3.09
N ARG A 99 -3.06 16.60 -3.38
CA ARG A 99 -3.70 15.27 -3.54
C ARG A 99 -4.26 14.76 -2.22
N ARG A 100 -3.52 14.89 -1.14
CA ARG A 100 -3.95 14.49 0.21
C ARG A 100 -5.24 15.20 0.60
N LYS A 101 -5.37 16.50 0.37
CA LYS A 101 -6.60 17.27 0.64
C LYS A 101 -7.82 16.70 -0.10
N LEU A 102 -7.66 16.15 -1.30
CA LEU A 102 -8.74 15.52 -2.06
C LEU A 102 -9.18 14.16 -1.48
N VAL A 103 -8.26 13.44 -0.85
CA VAL A 103 -8.52 12.07 -0.32
C VAL A 103 -9.00 12.09 1.12
N LEU A 104 -8.72 13.14 1.90
CA LEU A 104 -9.01 13.24 3.32
C LEU A 104 -10.51 13.24 3.70
N PRO A 105 -11.45 13.91 2.96
CA PRO A 105 -12.83 14.07 3.41
C PRO A 105 -13.57 12.78 3.78
N PRO A 106 -13.35 11.62 3.14
CA PRO A 106 -13.96 10.37 3.53
C PRO A 106 -13.57 9.86 4.93
N PHE A 107 -12.44 10.33 5.47
CA PHE A 107 -11.88 9.82 6.71
C PHE A 107 -12.18 10.70 7.93
N HIS A 108 -13.11 11.64 7.82
CA HIS A 108 -13.46 12.56 8.90
C HIS A 108 -14.97 12.54 9.27
N GLY A 109 -15.25 12.85 10.54
CA GLY A 109 -16.58 13.15 11.05
C GLY A 109 -17.54 11.97 11.05
N GLU A 110 -18.81 12.21 10.70
CA GLU A 110 -19.87 11.22 10.73
C GLU A 110 -19.64 10.01 9.82
N ARG A 111 -18.84 10.16 8.77
CA ARG A 111 -18.50 9.05 7.87
C ARG A 111 -17.71 7.95 8.57
N MET A 112 -16.84 8.31 9.52
CA MET A 112 -16.11 7.34 10.33
C MET A 112 -17.07 6.50 11.19
N ARG A 113 -18.15 7.10 11.70
CA ARG A 113 -19.19 6.37 12.43
C ARG A 113 -19.96 5.40 11.53
N ALA A 114 -20.25 5.79 10.30
CA ALA A 114 -20.87 4.91 9.32
C ALA A 114 -20.00 3.69 8.97
N TYR A 115 -18.68 3.85 9.01
CA TYR A 115 -17.74 2.74 8.76
C TYR A 115 -17.78 1.68 9.87
N GLU A 116 -18.13 2.04 11.11
CA GLU A 116 -18.29 1.08 12.20
C GLU A 116 -19.28 -0.03 11.84
N ALA A 117 -20.42 0.32 11.28
CA ALA A 117 -21.42 -0.66 10.87
C ALA A 117 -20.88 -1.59 9.77
N VAL A 118 -20.17 -1.03 8.80
CA VAL A 118 -19.54 -1.80 7.70
C VAL A 118 -18.47 -2.75 8.24
N ILE A 119 -17.63 -2.26 9.16
CA ILE A 119 -16.57 -3.06 9.79
C ILE A 119 -17.18 -4.20 10.59
N ARG A 120 -18.18 -3.91 11.40
CA ARG A 120 -18.88 -4.90 12.23
C ARG A 120 -19.53 -6.00 11.38
N GLU A 121 -20.21 -5.62 10.30
CA GLU A 121 -20.84 -6.57 9.38
C GLU A 121 -19.81 -7.43 8.65
N ALA A 122 -18.77 -6.83 8.08
CA ALA A 122 -17.68 -7.55 7.42
C ALA A 122 -16.99 -8.56 8.36
N THR A 123 -16.78 -8.14 9.62
CA THR A 123 -16.14 -8.97 10.64
C THR A 123 -17.05 -10.15 11.04
N ARG A 124 -18.34 -9.92 11.28
CA ARG A 124 -19.31 -10.99 11.62
C ARG A 124 -19.39 -12.02 10.51
N ARG A 125 -19.47 -11.58 9.27
CA ARG A 125 -19.53 -12.46 8.09
C ARG A 125 -18.28 -13.31 7.96
N GLU A 126 -17.11 -12.71 8.13
CA GLU A 126 -15.85 -13.45 8.06
C GLU A 126 -15.73 -14.48 9.18
N ILE A 127 -16.04 -14.10 10.44
CA ILE A 127 -16.01 -15.00 11.59
C ILE A 127 -17.01 -16.16 11.40
N ALA A 128 -18.20 -15.90 10.86
CA ALA A 128 -19.19 -16.95 10.61
C ALA A 128 -18.72 -18.02 9.61
N SER A 129 -17.70 -17.71 8.80
CA SER A 129 -17.10 -18.66 7.85
C SER A 129 -15.95 -19.48 8.45
N TRP A 130 -15.58 -19.23 9.71
CA TRP A 130 -14.45 -19.94 10.33
C TRP A 130 -14.86 -21.33 10.78
N PRO A 131 -14.04 -22.35 10.49
CA PRO A 131 -14.30 -23.69 10.96
C PRO A 131 -14.14 -23.77 12.49
N ILE A 132 -15.02 -24.50 13.15
CA ILE A 132 -14.96 -24.71 14.60
C ILE A 132 -14.02 -25.90 14.90
N GLY A 133 -13.20 -25.76 15.95
CA GLY A 133 -12.29 -26.82 16.41
C GLY A 133 -11.04 -27.04 15.54
N VAL A 134 -10.78 -26.18 14.55
CA VAL A 134 -9.61 -26.24 13.66
C VAL A 134 -8.81 -24.94 13.72
N ALA A 135 -7.48 -25.06 13.75
CA ALA A 135 -6.61 -23.88 13.68
C ALA A 135 -6.75 -23.16 12.34
N VAL A 136 -6.96 -21.85 12.39
CA VAL A 136 -7.08 -21.00 11.19
C VAL A 136 -5.90 -20.05 11.09
N ARG A 137 -5.47 -19.76 9.86
CA ARG A 137 -4.47 -18.71 9.60
C ARG A 137 -5.18 -17.35 9.66
N THR A 138 -4.85 -16.54 10.67
CA THR A 138 -5.53 -15.25 10.93
C THR A 138 -5.23 -14.18 9.87
N LEU A 139 -3.98 -14.06 9.39
CA LEU A 139 -3.58 -13.01 8.45
C LEU A 139 -4.44 -12.94 7.18
N PRO A 140 -4.70 -14.05 6.44
CA PRO A 140 -5.58 -14.01 5.28
C PRO A 140 -7.03 -13.58 5.63
N ARG A 141 -7.51 -13.93 6.83
CA ARG A 141 -8.84 -13.57 7.31
C ARG A 141 -8.95 -12.08 7.62
N MET A 142 -7.92 -11.52 8.29
CA MET A 142 -7.85 -10.07 8.54
C MET A 142 -7.76 -9.29 7.23
N HIS A 143 -6.97 -9.74 6.26
CA HIS A 143 -6.91 -9.13 4.93
C HIS A 143 -8.29 -9.17 4.22
N ALA A 144 -9.05 -10.25 4.36
CA ALA A 144 -10.40 -10.33 3.77
C ALA A 144 -11.34 -9.28 4.37
N ILE A 145 -11.35 -9.14 5.71
CA ILE A 145 -12.16 -8.12 6.41
C ILE A 145 -11.75 -6.72 5.95
N THR A 146 -10.45 -6.39 6.04
CA THR A 146 -9.94 -5.06 5.72
C THR A 146 -10.24 -4.68 4.27
N LEU A 147 -10.00 -5.59 3.33
CA LEU A 147 -10.25 -5.35 1.92
C LEU A 147 -11.75 -5.14 1.65
N HIS A 148 -12.62 -5.93 2.26
CA HIS A 148 -14.07 -5.76 2.14
C HIS A 148 -14.51 -4.39 2.66
N VAL A 149 -14.01 -3.98 3.83
CA VAL A 149 -14.28 -2.66 4.41
C VAL A 149 -13.81 -1.54 3.48
N VAL A 150 -12.60 -1.61 2.94
CA VAL A 150 -12.08 -0.60 2.00
C VAL A 150 -12.94 -0.52 0.75
N LEU A 151 -13.31 -1.65 0.16
CA LEU A 151 -14.13 -1.67 -1.05
C LEU A 151 -15.54 -1.11 -0.83
N ARG A 152 -16.16 -1.37 0.31
CA ARG A 152 -17.48 -0.82 0.65
C ARG A 152 -17.41 0.62 1.15
N ALA A 153 -16.60 0.86 2.17
CA ALA A 153 -16.58 2.15 2.85
C ALA A 153 -15.87 3.23 2.04
N VAL A 154 -14.73 2.91 1.41
CA VAL A 154 -13.92 3.88 0.65
C VAL A 154 -14.37 3.96 -0.81
N PHE A 155 -14.56 2.85 -1.48
CA PHE A 155 -14.98 2.86 -2.88
C PHE A 155 -16.50 2.89 -3.05
N GLY A 156 -17.29 2.68 -1.98
CA GLY A 156 -18.75 2.71 -2.06
C GLY A 156 -19.31 1.63 -3.00
N LEU A 157 -18.64 0.49 -3.09
CA LEU A 157 -19.13 -0.64 -3.88
C LEU A 157 -20.20 -1.39 -3.09
N GLU A 158 -21.34 -1.64 -3.71
CA GLU A 158 -22.38 -2.50 -3.17
C GLU A 158 -21.95 -3.96 -3.22
N GLU A 159 -22.55 -4.78 -2.34
CA GLU A 159 -22.32 -6.22 -2.33
C GLU A 159 -22.73 -6.86 -3.66
N GLY A 160 -21.97 -7.86 -4.08
CA GLY A 160 -22.25 -8.58 -5.29
C GLY A 160 -21.01 -8.97 -6.10
N PRO A 161 -21.20 -9.58 -7.25
CA PRO A 161 -20.13 -10.19 -8.06
C PRO A 161 -18.97 -9.26 -8.41
N ARG A 162 -19.23 -7.95 -8.44
CA ARG A 162 -18.22 -6.93 -8.77
C ARG A 162 -17.25 -6.69 -7.62
N LEU A 163 -17.81 -6.53 -6.41
CA LEU A 163 -17.02 -6.38 -5.19
C LEU A 163 -16.15 -7.63 -5.00
N ASP A 164 -16.73 -8.80 -5.18
CA ASP A 164 -16.03 -10.08 -5.04
C ASP A 164 -14.90 -10.22 -6.08
N ARG A 165 -15.17 -9.86 -7.33
CA ARG A 165 -14.19 -9.91 -8.42
C ARG A 165 -13.03 -8.94 -8.18
N LEU A 166 -13.31 -7.69 -7.85
CA LEU A 166 -12.26 -6.70 -7.54
C LEU A 166 -11.48 -7.09 -6.29
N GLY A 167 -12.16 -7.53 -5.24
CA GLY A 167 -11.54 -8.05 -4.03
C GLY A 167 -10.63 -9.26 -4.30
N GLY A 168 -11.05 -10.17 -5.17
CA GLY A 168 -10.24 -11.31 -5.59
C GLY A 168 -8.98 -10.90 -6.36
N LEU A 169 -9.09 -9.93 -7.28
CA LEU A 169 -7.95 -9.41 -8.02
C LEU A 169 -6.96 -8.65 -7.11
N LEU A 170 -7.45 -7.80 -6.24
CA LEU A 170 -6.61 -7.06 -5.29
C LEU A 170 -5.90 -7.99 -4.31
N ARG A 171 -6.56 -9.03 -3.78
CA ARG A 171 -5.89 -10.04 -2.95
C ARG A 171 -4.74 -10.72 -3.69
N ARG A 172 -4.94 -11.10 -4.95
CA ARG A 172 -3.85 -11.69 -5.77
C ARG A 172 -2.70 -10.70 -5.99
N LEU A 173 -3.00 -9.43 -6.19
CA LEU A 173 -1.98 -8.40 -6.37
C LEU A 173 -1.18 -8.18 -5.08
N VAL A 174 -1.85 -8.05 -3.94
CA VAL A 174 -1.21 -7.91 -2.62
C VAL A 174 -0.38 -9.16 -2.26
N SER A 175 -0.75 -10.35 -2.75
CA SER A 175 0.05 -11.56 -2.49
C SER A 175 1.48 -11.51 -3.04
N TRP A 176 1.80 -10.59 -3.97
CA TRP A 176 3.18 -10.36 -4.41
C TRP A 176 4.07 -9.78 -3.31
N THR A 177 3.49 -9.05 -2.37
CA THR A 177 4.23 -8.45 -1.24
C THR A 177 4.21 -9.33 0.02
N THR A 178 3.26 -10.26 0.12
CA THR A 178 3.04 -11.09 1.31
C THR A 178 3.48 -12.56 1.16
N ASP A 179 3.66 -13.04 -0.06
CA ASP A 179 4.19 -14.37 -0.34
C ASP A 179 5.73 -14.32 -0.30
N PRO A 180 6.40 -15.06 0.62
CA PRO A 180 7.86 -15.01 0.76
C PRO A 180 8.62 -15.31 -0.53
N ARG A 181 8.11 -16.25 -1.37
CA ARG A 181 8.75 -16.60 -2.64
C ARG A 181 8.70 -15.45 -3.64
N ARG A 182 7.55 -14.78 -3.74
CA ARG A 182 7.37 -13.61 -4.60
C ARG A 182 8.09 -12.39 -4.05
N GLY A 183 8.11 -12.25 -2.73
CA GLY A 183 8.89 -11.23 -2.03
C GLY A 183 10.39 -11.31 -2.33
N LEU A 184 10.97 -12.53 -2.36
CA LEU A 184 12.35 -12.74 -2.80
C LEU A 184 12.56 -12.33 -4.26
N ILE A 185 11.66 -12.70 -5.16
CA ILE A 185 11.72 -12.26 -6.56
C ILE A 185 11.73 -10.73 -6.63
N PHE A 186 10.83 -10.08 -5.90
CA PHE A 186 10.77 -8.62 -5.81
C PHE A 186 12.07 -8.03 -5.24
N ALA A 187 12.62 -8.60 -4.17
CA ALA A 187 13.82 -8.13 -3.50
C ALA A 187 15.07 -8.17 -4.41
N PHE A 188 15.19 -9.18 -5.26
CA PHE A 188 16.35 -9.33 -6.17
C PHE A 188 16.17 -8.64 -7.51
N LEU A 189 14.98 -8.67 -8.08
CA LEU A 189 14.70 -8.02 -9.38
C LEU A 189 14.53 -6.51 -9.25
N GLY A 190 14.07 -6.06 -8.10
CA GLY A 190 13.68 -4.66 -7.89
C GLY A 190 12.33 -4.32 -8.55
N PRO A 191 11.77 -3.13 -8.21
CA PRO A 191 10.43 -2.72 -8.65
C PRO A 191 10.31 -2.56 -10.16
N GLU A 192 11.33 -2.06 -10.84
CA GLU A 192 11.27 -1.79 -12.29
C GLU A 192 11.20 -3.09 -13.12
N ARG A 193 11.98 -4.10 -12.74
CA ARG A 193 11.98 -5.39 -13.43
C ARG A 193 10.73 -6.22 -13.13
N LEU A 194 10.03 -5.97 -12.03
CA LEU A 194 8.76 -6.62 -11.75
C LEU A 194 7.74 -6.33 -12.86
N MET A 195 7.79 -5.13 -13.44
CA MET A 195 6.94 -4.73 -14.58
C MET A 195 7.23 -5.50 -15.87
N THR A 196 8.36 -6.19 -15.98
CA THR A 196 8.64 -7.06 -17.14
C THR A 196 7.95 -8.42 -17.04
N LEU A 197 7.51 -8.83 -15.85
CA LEU A 197 6.86 -10.11 -15.62
C LEU A 197 5.43 -10.10 -16.18
N ARG A 198 5.19 -10.91 -17.21
CA ARG A 198 3.88 -11.01 -17.88
C ARG A 198 2.73 -11.30 -16.91
N GLY A 199 2.95 -12.16 -15.91
CA GLY A 199 1.94 -12.52 -14.90
C GLY A 199 1.54 -11.32 -14.03
N PHE A 200 2.51 -10.54 -13.57
CA PHE A 200 2.27 -9.34 -12.78
C PHE A 200 1.53 -8.26 -13.60
N ARG A 201 1.99 -7.98 -14.82
CA ARG A 201 1.34 -7.02 -15.73
C ARG A 201 -0.10 -7.38 -16.05
N ARG A 202 -0.40 -8.66 -16.28
CA ARG A 202 -1.79 -9.10 -16.54
C ARG A 202 -2.67 -8.85 -15.32
N GLN A 203 -2.21 -9.18 -14.11
CA GLN A 203 -2.98 -8.94 -12.89
C GLN A 203 -3.23 -7.45 -12.67
N LEU A 204 -2.24 -6.60 -12.90
CA LEU A 204 -2.38 -5.15 -12.80
C LEU A 204 -3.40 -4.62 -13.82
N ALA A 205 -3.28 -5.05 -15.09
CA ALA A 205 -4.21 -4.65 -16.16
C ALA A 205 -5.66 -5.09 -15.90
N ASP A 206 -5.86 -6.25 -15.25
CA ASP A 206 -7.21 -6.71 -14.88
C ASP A 206 -7.81 -5.85 -13.77
N VAL A 207 -7.01 -5.43 -12.78
CA VAL A 207 -7.43 -4.48 -11.73
C VAL A 207 -7.78 -3.13 -12.35
N ASP A 208 -6.90 -2.58 -13.18
CA ASP A 208 -7.09 -1.30 -13.85
C ASP A 208 -8.37 -1.28 -14.67
N ARG A 209 -8.61 -2.32 -15.45
CA ARG A 209 -9.82 -2.45 -16.27
C ARG A 209 -11.08 -2.36 -15.42
N LEU A 210 -11.15 -3.11 -14.31
CA LEU A 210 -12.32 -3.08 -13.44
C LEU A 210 -12.51 -1.72 -12.75
N ILE A 211 -11.43 -1.05 -12.36
CA ILE A 211 -11.50 0.29 -11.79
C ILE A 211 -11.99 1.30 -12.84
N HIS A 212 -11.48 1.23 -14.06
CA HIS A 212 -11.91 2.12 -15.15
C HIS A 212 -13.37 1.90 -15.52
N ASP A 213 -13.83 0.64 -15.61
CA ASP A 213 -15.23 0.30 -15.86
C ASP A 213 -16.14 0.85 -14.76
N GLU A 214 -15.69 0.82 -13.49
CA GLU A 214 -16.44 1.39 -12.38
C GLU A 214 -16.52 2.92 -12.47
N ILE A 215 -15.40 3.59 -12.80
CA ILE A 215 -15.34 5.03 -13.01
C ILE A 215 -16.26 5.43 -14.19
N ALA A 216 -16.19 4.73 -15.31
CA ALA A 216 -17.00 5.02 -16.50
C ALA A 216 -18.51 4.90 -16.20
N ARG A 217 -18.93 3.87 -15.47
CA ARG A 217 -20.32 3.70 -15.06
C ARG A 217 -20.81 4.83 -14.18
N ARG A 218 -20.00 5.26 -13.20
CA ARG A 218 -20.39 6.36 -12.31
C ARG A 218 -20.44 7.69 -13.02
N ARG A 219 -19.64 7.87 -14.07
CA ARG A 219 -19.71 9.06 -14.94
C ARG A 219 -20.91 9.04 -15.88
N GLY A 220 -21.31 7.88 -16.41
CA GLY A 220 -22.43 7.72 -17.33
C GLY A 220 -23.80 7.56 -16.67
N GLY A 221 -23.83 7.13 -15.41
CA GLY A 221 -25.06 6.99 -14.65
C GLY A 221 -25.54 8.31 -14.07
N ARG A 222 -26.81 8.69 -14.32
CA ARG A 222 -27.48 9.74 -13.53
C ARG A 222 -27.26 9.43 -12.06
N ARG A 223 -26.84 10.41 -11.26
CA ARG A 223 -26.57 10.31 -9.81
C ARG A 223 -27.62 9.40 -9.13
N PRO A 224 -27.20 8.32 -8.45
CA PRO A 224 -28.11 7.67 -7.52
C PRO A 224 -28.50 8.70 -6.47
N ARG A 225 -29.79 8.83 -6.19
CA ARG A 225 -30.35 9.73 -5.15
C ARG A 225 -29.99 9.31 -3.72
N SER A 226 -29.12 8.35 -3.50
CA SER A 226 -28.59 8.02 -2.18
C SER A 226 -27.44 8.96 -1.83
N ALA A 227 -27.62 9.72 -0.76
CA ALA A 227 -26.75 10.80 -0.24
C ALA A 227 -25.31 10.39 0.16
N HIS A 228 -24.78 9.29 -0.34
CA HIS A 228 -23.49 8.70 0.03
C HIS A 228 -22.52 8.56 -1.14
N GLY A 229 -22.69 9.36 -2.20
CA GLY A 229 -21.77 9.40 -3.34
C GLY A 229 -20.36 9.80 -2.87
N HIS A 230 -19.41 8.88 -3.03
CA HIS A 230 -18.07 8.99 -2.45
C HIS A 230 -17.23 10.07 -3.12
N PRO A 231 -16.64 11.04 -2.39
CA PRO A 231 -15.90 12.18 -2.95
C PRO A 231 -14.60 11.80 -3.66
N LEU A 232 -14.02 10.62 -3.43
CA LEU A 232 -12.86 10.15 -4.20
C LEU A 232 -13.19 10.00 -5.69
N PHE A 233 -14.40 9.55 -6.03
CA PHE A 233 -14.83 9.47 -7.42
C PHE A 233 -15.34 10.82 -7.95
N ALA A 234 -15.87 11.69 -7.09
CA ALA A 234 -16.19 13.07 -7.46
C ALA A 234 -14.92 13.86 -7.79
N ALA A 235 -13.84 13.71 -7.01
CA ALA A 235 -12.55 14.31 -7.28
C ALA A 235 -11.92 13.78 -8.58
N ALA A 236 -12.01 12.48 -8.85
CA ALA A 236 -11.58 11.89 -10.12
C ALA A 236 -12.42 12.36 -11.32
N SER A 237 -13.71 12.71 -11.09
CA SER A 237 -14.63 13.20 -12.13
C SER A 237 -14.53 14.70 -12.38
N ALA A 238 -14.06 15.50 -11.40
CA ALA A 238 -13.92 16.96 -11.51
C ALA A 238 -12.58 17.41 -12.14
N GLY A 239 -11.59 16.52 -12.19
CA GLY A 239 -10.29 16.83 -12.79
C GLY A 239 -10.35 16.71 -14.31
N ARG A 240 -10.49 17.82 -15.02
CA ARG A 240 -10.06 17.93 -16.43
C ARG A 240 -8.56 17.67 -16.47
N GLY A 241 -8.16 16.42 -16.77
CA GLY A 241 -6.74 16.06 -16.84
C GLY A 241 -6.34 14.75 -16.17
N TRP A 242 -7.31 13.87 -15.88
CA TRP A 242 -6.94 12.50 -15.52
C TRP A 242 -6.30 11.84 -16.73
N ARG A 243 -4.97 11.87 -16.77
CA ARG A 243 -4.18 11.09 -17.74
C ARG A 243 -3.90 9.74 -17.08
N ASP A 244 -3.83 8.70 -17.91
CA ASP A 244 -3.47 7.35 -17.52
C ASP A 244 -2.25 7.39 -16.58
N PRO A 245 -2.34 6.85 -15.33
CA PRO A 245 -1.23 6.84 -14.38
C PRO A 245 0.00 6.07 -14.90
N PHE A 246 -0.18 5.27 -15.97
CA PHE A 246 0.87 4.47 -16.59
C PHE A 246 1.39 5.07 -17.91
N GLY A 247 0.96 6.28 -18.29
CA GLY A 247 1.53 7.02 -19.42
C GLY A 247 1.22 6.44 -20.80
N ARG A 248 0.06 5.77 -20.95
CA ARG A 248 -0.43 5.29 -22.25
C ARG A 248 -1.43 6.26 -22.86
#